data_0ca02d3d4973d613d1daa68d596852af
#
_entry.id   0ca02d3d4973d613d1daa68d596852af
#
_cell.length_a   1.000
_cell.length_b   1.000
_cell.length_c   1.000
_cell.angle_alpha   90.00
_cell.angle_beta   90.00
_cell.angle_gamma   90.00
#
_symmetry.space_group_name_H-M   'P 1'
#
loop_
_entity.id
_entity.type
_entity.pdbx_description
1 polymer ?
#
loop_
_entity_poly.entity_id
_entity_poly.type
_entity_poly.pdbx_seq_one_letter_code
_entity_poly.pdbx_strand_id
1 'polypeptide(L)'
;MVHESILDAVGGTPMVRLSRIAHNLPCELLGKLEFMNPGGSVKDRIGVRMLLEAEKSGRIKPGDTLIEPTSGNTGIGLAMAAAVRGYRMIITMPEKMSREKQVVLEALGAEIIRTPTEAAWDSPESHIGVAKRLREVIPNSHILDQYSNEDNPLAHVEGTGREIIEQCGGKLDALVATAGTGGTITGIARVIKQEIPGCKIIGVDPEGSILAGPGEIRSYKVEGIGYDFIPDVLDRSLVDRWIKSNDRDSFRVARQLIRTEGLLCGGSSGAAVWAALQVCRELPEGSRVCVILPDSIRNYLTKFVDDGWMRQHGFAHADWEMGTIAEMVRSRPPQTVITVPDDRSLGDAVELFKRHGISQMPCTSDGVLTGIITETDLLSQLVQGRKQDSSIAEVMVRRVSTVSAHDSAATLQEIFERGEVAIVVDDERHVLAVLTKMDLIDFLANRTRLQESRQQAR
;
A
#
# COMPACT_ATOMS: atom_id res chain seq x y z
N MET A 1 -23.36 18.97 -9.84
CA MET A 1 -23.81 19.40 -8.48
C MET A 1 -22.89 20.52 -8.04
N VAL A 2 -23.41 21.63 -7.53
CA VAL A 2 -22.60 22.73 -6.96
C VAL A 2 -22.65 22.59 -5.45
N HIS A 3 -21.49 22.56 -4.80
CA HIS A 3 -21.35 22.53 -3.34
C HIS A 3 -21.29 23.95 -2.80
N GLU A 4 -21.84 24.18 -1.62
CA GLU A 4 -21.80 25.49 -0.95
C GLU A 4 -20.41 25.77 -0.36
N SER A 5 -19.67 24.71 -0.01
CA SER A 5 -18.36 24.79 0.61
C SER A 5 -17.46 23.65 0.18
N ILE A 6 -16.14 23.84 0.27
CA ILE A 6 -15.18 22.75 0.09
C ILE A 6 -15.38 21.61 1.13
N LEU A 7 -15.99 21.92 2.27
CA LEU A 7 -16.28 20.92 3.30
C LEU A 7 -17.31 19.90 2.83
N ASP A 8 -18.22 20.28 1.93
CA ASP A 8 -19.24 19.39 1.35
C ASP A 8 -18.65 18.43 0.30
N ALA A 9 -17.43 18.71 -0.16
CA ALA A 9 -16.71 17.83 -1.08
C ALA A 9 -15.87 16.76 -0.36
N VAL A 10 -15.90 16.72 0.96
CA VAL A 10 -15.22 15.70 1.77
C VAL A 10 -16.03 14.42 1.77
N GLY A 11 -15.40 13.29 1.48
CA GLY A 11 -16.06 12.01 1.33
C GLY A 11 -16.45 11.70 -0.12
N GLY A 12 -17.28 10.67 -0.31
CA GLY A 12 -17.64 10.20 -1.65
C GLY A 12 -16.43 9.78 -2.50
N THR A 13 -15.33 9.41 -1.86
CA THR A 13 -14.07 9.10 -2.55
C THR A 13 -14.22 7.88 -3.46
N PRO A 14 -13.55 7.87 -4.62
CA PRO A 14 -13.66 6.75 -5.55
C PRO A 14 -13.00 5.47 -5.00
N MET A 15 -13.44 4.33 -5.57
CA MET A 15 -12.80 3.04 -5.42
C MET A 15 -12.32 2.58 -6.80
N VAL A 16 -11.11 2.02 -6.88
CA VAL A 16 -10.53 1.52 -8.14
C VAL A 16 -10.00 0.10 -7.97
N ARG A 17 -10.03 -0.66 -9.05
CA ARG A 17 -9.41 -1.98 -9.10
C ARG A 17 -7.90 -1.84 -9.30
N LEU A 18 -7.11 -2.52 -8.46
CA LEU A 18 -5.65 -2.55 -8.52
C LEU A 18 -5.20 -3.76 -9.35
N SER A 19 -5.49 -3.74 -10.65
CA SER A 19 -5.36 -4.91 -11.51
C SER A 19 -3.92 -5.23 -11.89
N ARG A 20 -3.03 -4.24 -11.97
CA ARG A 20 -1.64 -4.45 -12.37
C ARG A 20 -0.79 -4.99 -11.23
N ILE A 21 -0.91 -4.42 -10.05
CA ILE A 21 -0.15 -4.88 -8.87
C ILE A 21 -0.66 -6.23 -8.35
N ALA A 22 -1.92 -6.57 -8.62
CA ALA A 22 -2.57 -7.81 -8.19
C ALA A 22 -2.79 -8.83 -9.31
N HIS A 23 -2.19 -8.65 -10.50
CA HIS A 23 -2.50 -9.43 -11.70
C HIS A 23 -2.33 -10.96 -11.56
N ASN A 24 -1.45 -11.41 -10.66
CA ASN A 24 -1.20 -12.84 -10.39
C ASN A 24 -1.87 -13.34 -9.11
N LEU A 25 -2.82 -12.61 -8.56
CA LEU A 25 -3.48 -13.00 -7.32
C LEU A 25 -4.87 -13.57 -7.59
N PRO A 26 -5.32 -14.52 -6.77
CA PRO A 26 -6.63 -15.16 -6.96
C PRO A 26 -7.81 -14.26 -6.60
N CYS A 27 -7.58 -13.07 -6.03
CA CYS A 27 -8.61 -12.17 -5.54
C CYS A 27 -8.72 -10.87 -6.37
N GLU A 28 -9.89 -10.24 -6.31
CA GLU A 28 -10.10 -8.88 -6.77
C GLU A 28 -9.64 -7.90 -5.68
N LEU A 29 -8.56 -7.14 -5.95
CA LEU A 29 -8.06 -6.12 -5.03
C LEU A 29 -8.58 -4.74 -5.41
N LEU A 30 -9.27 -4.07 -4.48
CA LEU A 30 -9.89 -2.76 -4.65
C LEU A 30 -9.24 -1.73 -3.73
N GLY A 31 -8.85 -0.57 -4.26
CA GLY A 31 -8.29 0.54 -3.50
C GLY A 31 -9.33 1.63 -3.25
N LYS A 32 -9.62 1.96 -1.99
CA LYS A 32 -10.44 3.12 -1.59
C LYS A 32 -9.53 4.35 -1.51
N LEU A 33 -9.75 5.32 -2.41
CA LEU A 33 -8.83 6.43 -2.65
C LEU A 33 -9.06 7.61 -1.70
N GLU A 34 -8.75 7.46 -0.42
CA GLU A 34 -8.95 8.51 0.58
C GLU A 34 -8.03 9.74 0.39
N PHE A 35 -6.95 9.61 -0.39
CA PHE A 35 -6.12 10.73 -0.80
C PHE A 35 -6.80 11.68 -1.80
N MET A 36 -8.00 11.34 -2.31
CA MET A 36 -8.80 12.20 -3.19
C MET A 36 -9.75 13.12 -2.43
N ASN A 37 -9.77 13.09 -1.11
CA ASN A 37 -10.40 14.15 -0.35
C ASN A 37 -9.73 15.51 -0.63
N PRO A 38 -10.42 16.66 -0.46
CA PRO A 38 -9.92 17.99 -0.79
C PRO A 38 -8.57 18.36 -0.16
N GLY A 39 -8.36 18.05 1.12
CA GLY A 39 -7.08 18.24 1.83
C GLY A 39 -6.06 17.13 1.57
N GLY A 40 -6.42 16.11 0.79
CA GLY A 40 -5.54 15.06 0.33
C GLY A 40 -5.40 13.87 1.27
N SER A 41 -6.30 13.66 2.22
CA SER A 41 -6.23 12.51 3.11
C SER A 41 -7.56 12.07 3.72
N VAL A 42 -7.57 10.84 4.26
CA VAL A 42 -8.67 10.29 5.07
C VAL A 42 -9.02 11.17 6.28
N LYS A 43 -8.08 12.00 6.74
CA LYS A 43 -8.25 12.84 7.92
C LYS A 43 -9.12 14.07 7.68
N ASP A 44 -9.41 14.43 6.44
CA ASP A 44 -10.36 15.48 6.12
C ASP A 44 -11.73 15.16 6.69
N ARG A 45 -12.14 13.87 6.64
CA ARG A 45 -13.42 13.40 7.17
C ARG A 45 -13.55 13.69 8.66
N ILE A 46 -12.55 13.31 9.44
CA ILE A 46 -12.58 13.53 10.91
C ILE A 46 -12.38 14.99 11.26
N GLY A 47 -11.54 15.73 10.54
CA GLY A 47 -11.32 17.16 10.76
C GLY A 47 -12.60 17.98 10.61
N VAL A 48 -13.34 17.74 9.52
CA VAL A 48 -14.63 18.40 9.27
C VAL A 48 -15.67 17.96 10.30
N ARG A 49 -15.83 16.66 10.55
CA ARG A 49 -16.86 16.17 11.49
C ARG A 49 -16.63 16.65 12.91
N MET A 50 -15.42 16.49 13.45
CA MET A 50 -15.12 16.91 14.83
C MET A 50 -15.40 18.40 15.04
N LEU A 51 -15.08 19.25 14.06
CA LEU A 51 -15.37 20.67 14.14
C LEU A 51 -16.87 20.96 14.09
N LEU A 52 -17.59 20.40 13.12
CA LEU A 52 -19.02 20.67 12.95
C LEU A 52 -19.86 20.14 14.12
N GLU A 53 -19.55 18.97 14.67
CA GLU A 53 -20.26 18.45 15.84
C GLU A 53 -19.93 19.23 17.11
N ALA A 54 -18.70 19.74 17.24
CA ALA A 54 -18.35 20.64 18.34
C ALA A 54 -19.09 21.99 18.26
N GLU A 55 -19.30 22.54 17.04
CA GLU A 55 -20.17 23.74 16.83
C GLU A 55 -21.62 23.44 17.18
N LYS A 56 -22.16 22.35 16.64
CA LYS A 56 -23.55 21.96 16.83
C LYS A 56 -23.90 21.72 18.28
N SER A 57 -22.97 21.15 19.06
CA SER A 57 -23.12 20.96 20.51
C SER A 57 -22.90 22.25 21.32
N GLY A 58 -22.48 23.36 20.70
CA GLY A 58 -22.18 24.61 21.38
C GLY A 58 -20.86 24.60 22.17
N ARG A 59 -20.01 23.57 21.97
CA ARG A 59 -18.69 23.46 22.60
C ARG A 59 -17.72 24.52 22.09
N ILE A 60 -17.82 24.90 20.82
CA ILE A 60 -17.02 25.93 20.16
C ILE A 60 -17.93 26.87 19.36
N LYS A 61 -17.44 28.06 19.09
CA LYS A 61 -18.11 29.09 18.27
C LYS A 61 -17.10 29.82 17.38
N PRO A 62 -17.50 30.35 16.21
CA PRO A 62 -16.61 31.14 15.36
C PRO A 62 -15.86 32.23 16.15
N GLY A 63 -14.55 32.34 15.92
CA GLY A 63 -13.65 33.22 16.66
C GLY A 63 -12.90 32.58 17.83
N ASP A 64 -13.29 31.38 18.27
CA ASP A 64 -12.51 30.61 19.24
C ASP A 64 -11.21 30.07 18.59
N THR A 65 -10.26 29.66 19.44
CA THR A 65 -8.99 29.06 19.02
C THR A 65 -9.06 27.56 19.11
N LEU A 66 -8.79 26.88 18.01
CA LEU A 66 -8.62 25.43 17.97
C LEU A 66 -7.14 25.07 18.05
N ILE A 67 -6.79 24.11 18.90
CA ILE A 67 -5.43 23.61 19.09
C ILE A 67 -5.47 22.11 18.85
N GLU A 68 -4.59 21.59 17.97
CA GLU A 68 -4.55 20.14 17.74
C GLU A 68 -3.12 19.61 17.71
N PRO A 69 -2.80 18.62 18.56
CA PRO A 69 -1.56 17.88 18.47
C PRO A 69 -1.67 16.84 17.35
N THR A 70 -0.86 16.97 16.29
CA THR A 70 -1.01 16.08 15.13
C THR A 70 0.28 15.89 14.35
N SER A 71 0.37 14.75 13.64
CA SER A 71 1.42 14.46 12.65
C SER A 71 1.21 15.14 11.29
N GLY A 72 0.16 15.94 11.13
CA GLY A 72 -0.07 16.81 9.97
C GLY A 72 -1.39 16.61 9.23
N ASN A 73 -1.78 15.40 8.83
CA ASN A 73 -2.99 15.21 8.01
C ASN A 73 -4.28 15.63 8.73
N THR A 74 -4.43 15.31 10.02
CA THR A 74 -5.57 15.77 10.82
C THR A 74 -5.56 17.28 10.96
N GLY A 75 -4.36 17.87 11.15
CA GLY A 75 -4.19 19.31 11.16
C GLY A 75 -4.64 19.97 9.86
N ILE A 76 -4.34 19.38 8.70
CA ILE A 76 -4.78 19.89 7.39
C ILE A 76 -6.32 19.86 7.30
N GLY A 77 -6.97 18.75 7.65
CA GLY A 77 -8.42 18.65 7.65
C GLY A 77 -9.09 19.68 8.60
N LEU A 78 -8.55 19.82 9.81
CA LEU A 78 -9.03 20.81 10.78
C LEU A 78 -8.76 22.26 10.34
N ALA A 79 -7.55 22.55 9.81
CA ALA A 79 -7.20 23.88 9.34
C ALA A 79 -8.07 24.32 8.15
N MET A 80 -8.38 23.38 7.24
CA MET A 80 -9.31 23.62 6.13
C MET A 80 -10.71 23.96 6.66
N ALA A 81 -11.22 23.20 7.62
CA ALA A 81 -12.52 23.46 8.26
C ALA A 81 -12.49 24.78 9.04
N ALA A 82 -11.42 25.05 9.80
CA ALA A 82 -11.23 26.28 10.56
C ALA A 82 -11.19 27.53 9.67
N ALA A 83 -10.47 27.46 8.54
CA ALA A 83 -10.40 28.56 7.56
C ALA A 83 -11.79 28.91 7.00
N VAL A 84 -12.61 27.90 6.67
CA VAL A 84 -13.97 28.11 6.14
C VAL A 84 -14.92 28.63 7.21
N ARG A 85 -14.77 28.18 8.47
CA ARG A 85 -15.71 28.49 9.57
C ARG A 85 -15.27 29.67 10.45
N GLY A 86 -14.08 30.25 10.21
CA GLY A 86 -13.61 31.45 10.92
C GLY A 86 -13.01 31.16 12.30
N TYR A 87 -12.31 30.05 12.47
CA TYR A 87 -11.54 29.72 13.68
C TYR A 87 -10.07 30.08 13.51
N ARG A 88 -9.43 30.50 14.60
CA ARG A 88 -7.98 30.52 14.73
C ARG A 88 -7.48 29.08 14.94
N MET A 89 -6.45 28.65 14.19
CA MET A 89 -5.93 27.29 14.28
C MET A 89 -4.47 27.28 14.71
N ILE A 90 -4.15 26.52 15.77
CA ILE A 90 -2.77 26.27 16.24
C ILE A 90 -2.50 24.77 16.14
N ILE A 91 -1.41 24.40 15.49
CA ILE A 91 -0.96 23.00 15.35
C ILE A 91 0.33 22.82 16.14
N THR A 92 0.35 21.84 17.03
CA THR A 92 1.59 21.36 17.65
C THR A 92 2.04 20.08 16.94
N MET A 93 3.29 20.06 16.45
CA MET A 93 3.78 19.07 15.49
C MET A 93 5.22 18.67 15.77
N PRO A 94 5.57 17.34 15.79
CA PRO A 94 6.96 16.89 15.92
C PRO A 94 7.84 17.37 14.76
N GLU A 95 9.12 17.67 15.03
CA GLU A 95 10.09 18.16 14.03
C GLU A 95 10.33 17.19 12.87
N LYS A 96 10.17 15.87 13.08
CA LYS A 96 10.34 14.84 12.04
C LYS A 96 9.32 14.89 10.90
N MET A 97 8.20 15.61 11.07
CA MET A 97 7.14 15.65 10.07
C MET A 97 7.58 16.42 8.81
N SER A 98 7.01 16.03 7.67
CA SER A 98 7.39 16.58 6.38
C SER A 98 7.16 18.08 6.28
N ARG A 99 8.08 18.77 5.58
CA ARG A 99 7.98 20.21 5.35
C ARG A 99 6.74 20.57 4.51
N GLU A 100 6.37 19.71 3.59
CA GLU A 100 5.20 19.89 2.73
C GLU A 100 3.91 20.06 3.56
N LYS A 101 3.71 19.24 4.59
CA LYS A 101 2.55 19.36 5.49
C LYS A 101 2.54 20.71 6.23
N GLN A 102 3.72 21.15 6.70
CA GLN A 102 3.85 22.45 7.35
C GLN A 102 3.45 23.58 6.41
N VAL A 103 3.98 23.61 5.19
CA VAL A 103 3.67 24.65 4.20
C VAL A 103 2.17 24.69 3.87
N VAL A 104 1.52 23.54 3.75
CA VAL A 104 0.08 23.48 3.53
C VAL A 104 -0.71 24.04 4.71
N LEU A 105 -0.31 23.72 5.95
CA LEU A 105 -0.95 24.25 7.15
C LEU A 105 -0.79 25.75 7.26
N GLU A 106 0.41 26.28 7.02
CA GLU A 106 0.68 27.74 6.99
C GLU A 106 -0.14 28.44 5.90
N ALA A 107 -0.28 27.84 4.73
CA ALA A 107 -1.12 28.38 3.65
C ALA A 107 -2.61 28.41 4.01
N LEU A 108 -3.08 27.51 4.86
CA LEU A 108 -4.43 27.51 5.43
C LEU A 108 -4.59 28.49 6.60
N GLY A 109 -3.54 29.23 6.99
CA GLY A 109 -3.56 30.19 8.08
C GLY A 109 -3.32 29.61 9.47
N ALA A 110 -2.88 28.36 9.57
CA ALA A 110 -2.56 27.75 10.86
C ALA A 110 -1.22 28.23 11.42
N GLU A 111 -1.16 28.46 12.72
CA GLU A 111 0.07 28.71 13.46
C GLU A 111 0.73 27.38 13.85
N ILE A 112 2.01 27.20 13.55
CA ILE A 112 2.71 25.94 13.78
C ILE A 112 3.70 26.08 14.93
N ILE A 113 3.59 25.18 15.92
CA ILE A 113 4.55 25.04 17.01
C ILE A 113 5.25 23.70 16.88
N ARG A 114 6.56 23.73 16.58
CA ARG A 114 7.39 22.53 16.46
C ARG A 114 7.79 22.02 17.85
N THR A 115 7.81 20.70 18.01
CA THR A 115 8.15 20.03 19.26
C THR A 115 9.23 18.95 18.99
N PRO A 116 10.05 18.61 20.00
CA PRO A 116 11.07 17.56 19.84
C PRO A 116 10.48 16.23 19.39
N THR A 117 11.18 15.58 18.44
CA THR A 117 10.73 14.30 17.87
C THR A 117 10.78 13.15 18.89
N GLU A 118 11.79 13.17 19.75
CA GLU A 118 12.11 12.11 20.73
C GLU A 118 11.29 12.21 22.01
N ALA A 119 10.50 13.28 22.19
CA ALA A 119 9.68 13.44 23.39
C ALA A 119 8.61 12.36 23.45
N ALA A 120 8.57 11.59 24.55
CA ALA A 120 7.51 10.60 24.80
C ALA A 120 6.14 11.29 24.80
N TRP A 121 5.10 10.59 24.38
CA TRP A 121 3.75 11.16 24.20
C TRP A 121 3.19 11.85 25.44
N ASP A 122 3.53 11.38 26.65
CA ASP A 122 3.13 11.91 27.96
C ASP A 122 4.07 13.00 28.51
N SER A 123 5.19 13.27 27.80
CA SER A 123 6.12 14.35 28.19
C SER A 123 5.47 15.72 28.03
N PRO A 124 5.73 16.70 28.96
CA PRO A 124 5.31 18.09 28.79
C PRO A 124 5.83 18.76 27.51
N GLU A 125 6.96 18.29 26.96
CA GLU A 125 7.58 18.81 25.74
C GLU A 125 7.06 18.17 24.46
N SER A 126 6.26 17.09 24.58
CA SER A 126 5.62 16.45 23.44
C SER A 126 4.61 17.38 22.77
N HIS A 127 4.25 17.09 21.52
CA HIS A 127 3.21 17.85 20.83
C HIS A 127 1.87 17.82 21.59
N ILE A 128 1.55 16.72 22.29
CA ILE A 128 0.34 16.60 23.14
C ILE A 128 0.49 17.46 24.40
N GLY A 129 1.63 17.41 25.10
CA GLY A 129 1.90 18.19 26.28
C GLY A 129 1.86 19.69 26.00
N VAL A 130 2.48 20.14 24.91
CA VAL A 130 2.46 21.54 24.47
C VAL A 130 1.05 22.01 24.15
N ALA A 131 0.25 21.20 23.42
CA ALA A 131 -1.15 21.55 23.13
C ALA A 131 -1.99 21.74 24.41
N LYS A 132 -1.83 20.85 25.39
CA LYS A 132 -2.52 20.95 26.69
C LYS A 132 -2.16 22.24 27.42
N ARG A 133 -0.87 22.61 27.50
CA ARG A 133 -0.44 23.87 28.12
C ARG A 133 -0.98 25.11 27.40
N LEU A 134 -0.98 25.13 26.08
CA LEU A 134 -1.53 26.21 25.29
C LEU A 134 -3.03 26.41 25.56
N ARG A 135 -3.79 25.33 25.66
CA ARG A 135 -5.21 25.38 26.01
C ARG A 135 -5.46 26.02 27.38
N GLU A 136 -4.55 25.84 28.36
CA GLU A 136 -4.68 26.42 29.69
C GLU A 136 -4.43 27.92 29.69
N VAL A 137 -3.58 28.43 28.80
CA VAL A 137 -3.16 29.85 28.80
C VAL A 137 -3.86 30.70 27.74
N ILE A 138 -4.43 30.11 26.70
CA ILE A 138 -5.15 30.83 25.64
C ILE A 138 -6.65 30.82 25.95
N PRO A 139 -7.28 31.98 26.20
CA PRO A 139 -8.72 32.04 26.44
C PRO A 139 -9.53 31.55 25.24
N ASN A 140 -10.68 30.93 25.49
CA ASN A 140 -11.57 30.38 24.47
C ASN A 140 -10.84 29.44 23.49
N SER A 141 -9.95 28.61 24.01
CA SER A 141 -9.24 27.62 23.20
C SER A 141 -9.69 26.20 23.51
N HIS A 142 -9.71 25.35 22.46
CA HIS A 142 -10.23 24.00 22.53
C HIS A 142 -9.32 23.03 21.80
N ILE A 143 -9.15 21.83 22.35
CA ILE A 143 -8.56 20.68 21.68
C ILE A 143 -9.71 19.76 21.28
N LEU A 144 -9.84 19.42 20.00
CA LEU A 144 -10.88 18.51 19.52
C LEU A 144 -10.54 17.05 19.78
N ASP A 145 -9.25 16.76 19.87
CA ASP A 145 -8.65 15.49 20.30
C ASP A 145 -8.99 14.28 19.43
N GLN A 146 -8.24 14.11 18.36
CA GLN A 146 -8.41 12.97 17.47
C GLN A 146 -8.20 11.60 18.11
N TYR A 147 -7.61 11.53 19.31
CA TYR A 147 -7.26 10.28 19.99
C TYR A 147 -8.36 9.72 20.87
N SER A 148 -9.23 10.59 21.38
CA SER A 148 -10.32 10.21 22.29
C SER A 148 -11.73 10.61 21.82
N ASN A 149 -11.83 11.43 20.77
CA ASN A 149 -13.09 11.96 20.26
C ASN A 149 -13.84 10.91 19.42
N GLU A 150 -15.02 10.52 19.88
CA GLU A 150 -15.89 9.53 19.18
C GLU A 150 -16.35 10.00 17.79
N ASP A 151 -16.32 11.31 17.47
CA ASP A 151 -16.59 11.80 16.13
C ASP A 151 -15.54 11.35 15.10
N ASN A 152 -14.34 10.94 15.55
CA ASN A 152 -13.35 10.33 14.69
C ASN A 152 -13.86 8.99 14.12
N PRO A 153 -14.14 7.93 14.88
CA PRO A 153 -14.68 6.71 14.30
C PRO A 153 -16.07 6.90 13.68
N LEU A 154 -16.92 7.78 14.20
CA LEU A 154 -18.25 8.04 13.64
C LEU A 154 -18.20 8.63 12.24
N ALA A 155 -17.20 9.44 11.88
CA ALA A 155 -16.98 9.90 10.51
C ALA A 155 -16.82 8.74 9.51
N HIS A 156 -16.28 7.63 9.97
CA HIS A 156 -16.05 6.44 9.15
C HIS A 156 -17.21 5.43 9.21
N VAL A 157 -17.96 5.40 10.29
CA VAL A 157 -19.23 4.63 10.38
C VAL A 157 -20.23 5.18 9.36
N GLU A 158 -20.47 6.48 9.38
CA GLU A 158 -21.49 7.12 8.58
C GLU A 158 -21.05 7.44 7.15
N GLY A 159 -19.73 7.58 6.93
CA GLY A 159 -19.11 7.90 5.63
C GLY A 159 -18.39 6.70 5.02
N THR A 160 -17.11 6.56 5.27
CA THR A 160 -16.18 5.63 4.59
C THR A 160 -16.69 4.20 4.55
N GLY A 161 -17.21 3.68 5.66
CA GLY A 161 -17.71 2.31 5.75
C GLY A 161 -18.96 2.09 4.88
N ARG A 162 -19.89 3.04 4.88
CA ARG A 162 -21.10 3.00 4.04
C ARG A 162 -20.75 3.08 2.56
N GLU A 163 -19.85 3.99 2.19
CA GLU A 163 -19.35 4.12 0.83
C GLU A 163 -18.70 2.82 0.33
N ILE A 164 -17.89 2.15 1.15
CA ILE A 164 -17.25 0.87 0.80
C ILE A 164 -18.30 -0.20 0.55
N ILE A 165 -19.30 -0.35 1.42
CA ILE A 165 -20.37 -1.34 1.27
C ILE A 165 -21.13 -1.12 -0.03
N GLU A 166 -21.50 0.13 -0.34
CA GLU A 166 -22.20 0.50 -1.56
C GLU A 166 -21.34 0.19 -2.80
N GLN A 167 -20.09 0.66 -2.81
CA GLN A 167 -19.16 0.50 -3.94
C GLN A 167 -18.79 -0.96 -4.19
N CYS A 168 -18.77 -1.80 -3.16
CA CYS A 168 -18.56 -3.25 -3.27
C CYS A 168 -19.85 -4.03 -3.55
N GLY A 169 -21.01 -3.38 -3.63
CA GLY A 169 -22.30 -4.05 -3.81
C GLY A 169 -22.64 -5.04 -2.69
N GLY A 170 -22.22 -4.74 -1.45
CA GLY A 170 -22.44 -5.58 -0.28
C GLY A 170 -21.61 -6.88 -0.23
N LYS A 171 -20.60 -7.05 -1.10
CA LYS A 171 -19.76 -8.25 -1.17
C LYS A 171 -18.31 -7.88 -0.91
N LEU A 172 -17.77 -8.34 0.23
CA LEU A 172 -16.40 -8.09 0.64
C LEU A 172 -15.92 -9.22 1.55
N ASP A 173 -14.79 -9.84 1.24
CA ASP A 173 -14.20 -10.94 2.01
C ASP A 173 -13.18 -10.44 3.03
N ALA A 174 -12.43 -9.37 2.69
CA ALA A 174 -11.52 -8.73 3.63
C ALA A 174 -11.41 -7.21 3.39
N LEU A 175 -11.23 -6.47 4.49
CA LEU A 175 -10.84 -5.06 4.52
C LEU A 175 -9.45 -4.94 5.11
N VAL A 176 -8.56 -4.21 4.45
CA VAL A 176 -7.21 -3.93 4.93
C VAL A 176 -7.04 -2.43 5.17
N ALA A 177 -6.66 -2.05 6.38
CA ALA A 177 -6.44 -0.65 6.73
C ALA A 177 -5.23 -0.49 7.65
N THR A 178 -4.42 0.54 7.43
CA THR A 178 -3.39 0.96 8.37
C THR A 178 -4.02 1.68 9.57
N ALA A 179 -3.41 1.55 10.73
CA ALA A 179 -3.83 2.24 11.94
C ALA A 179 -2.84 3.34 12.33
N GLY A 180 -3.39 4.56 12.55
CA GLY A 180 -2.76 5.63 13.31
C GLY A 180 -3.57 5.82 14.59
N THR A 181 -4.45 6.84 14.68
CA THR A 181 -5.39 6.93 15.81
C THR A 181 -6.30 5.70 15.94
N GLY A 182 -6.48 4.95 14.85
CA GLY A 182 -7.36 3.79 14.81
C GLY A 182 -8.83 4.10 14.52
N GLY A 183 -9.24 5.37 14.51
CA GLY A 183 -10.64 5.73 14.26
C GLY A 183 -11.15 5.25 12.90
N THR A 184 -10.31 5.29 11.86
CA THR A 184 -10.68 4.82 10.52
C THR A 184 -11.02 3.34 10.51
N ILE A 185 -10.12 2.48 10.99
CA ILE A 185 -10.35 1.03 11.01
C ILE A 185 -11.50 0.66 11.94
N THR A 186 -11.60 1.30 13.11
CA THR A 186 -12.68 1.11 14.08
C THR A 186 -14.04 1.45 13.47
N GLY A 187 -14.17 2.65 12.89
CA GLY A 187 -15.44 3.09 12.31
C GLY A 187 -15.89 2.23 11.14
N ILE A 188 -14.98 1.92 10.22
CA ILE A 188 -15.27 1.03 9.08
C ILE A 188 -15.66 -0.38 9.58
N ALA A 189 -14.89 -0.92 10.55
CA ALA A 189 -15.16 -2.26 11.08
C ALA A 189 -16.52 -2.36 11.79
N ARG A 190 -16.92 -1.34 12.54
CA ARG A 190 -18.26 -1.31 13.20
C ARG A 190 -19.38 -1.57 12.21
N VAL A 191 -19.38 -0.87 11.07
CA VAL A 191 -20.46 -1.02 10.08
C VAL A 191 -20.29 -2.24 9.19
N ILE A 192 -19.06 -2.59 8.78
CA ILE A 192 -18.83 -3.77 7.94
C ILE A 192 -19.16 -5.06 8.67
N LYS A 193 -18.75 -5.21 9.94
CA LYS A 193 -19.09 -6.42 10.73
C LYS A 193 -20.60 -6.57 10.98
N GLN A 194 -21.32 -5.46 11.00
CA GLN A 194 -22.78 -5.48 11.12
C GLN A 194 -23.47 -5.92 9.82
N GLU A 195 -23.03 -5.40 8.66
CA GLU A 195 -23.70 -5.59 7.38
C GLU A 195 -23.10 -6.72 6.53
N ILE A 196 -21.82 -7.04 6.74
CA ILE A 196 -21.08 -8.12 6.08
C ILE A 196 -20.33 -8.94 7.14
N PRO A 197 -21.04 -9.73 8.00
CA PRO A 197 -20.42 -10.38 9.17
C PRO A 197 -19.26 -11.33 8.84
N GLY A 198 -19.20 -11.86 7.61
CA GLY A 198 -18.12 -12.74 7.14
C GLY A 198 -16.83 -12.01 6.75
N CYS A 199 -16.88 -10.70 6.58
CA CYS A 199 -15.73 -9.91 6.16
C CYS A 199 -14.64 -9.86 7.25
N LYS A 200 -13.39 -10.17 6.87
CA LYS A 200 -12.23 -10.09 7.77
C LYS A 200 -11.65 -8.68 7.79
N ILE A 201 -11.46 -8.15 8.99
CA ILE A 201 -10.82 -6.85 9.21
C ILE A 201 -9.34 -7.05 9.51
N ILE A 202 -8.48 -6.54 8.64
CA ILE A 202 -7.03 -6.69 8.74
C ILE A 202 -6.42 -5.33 9.07
N GLY A 203 -5.83 -5.21 10.25
CA GLY A 203 -5.10 -4.03 10.68
C GLY A 203 -3.64 -4.11 10.24
N VAL A 204 -3.08 -2.99 9.78
CA VAL A 204 -1.66 -2.88 9.43
C VAL A 204 -1.00 -1.84 10.33
N ASP A 205 0.08 -2.24 10.98
CA ASP A 205 0.81 -1.46 11.98
C ASP A 205 2.32 -1.58 11.71
N PRO A 206 3.09 -0.48 11.72
CA PRO A 206 4.52 -0.58 11.43
C PRO A 206 5.29 -1.28 12.56
N GLU A 207 6.40 -1.91 12.20
CA GLU A 207 7.39 -2.36 13.18
C GLU A 207 7.87 -1.17 14.00
N GLY A 208 7.94 -1.34 15.32
CA GLY A 208 8.28 -0.27 16.25
C GLY A 208 7.06 0.46 16.86
N SER A 209 5.84 0.18 16.39
CA SER A 209 4.57 0.61 16.98
C SER A 209 3.96 -0.49 17.85
N ILE A 210 3.05 -0.14 18.78
CA ILE A 210 2.38 -1.08 19.68
C ILE A 210 0.87 -1.25 19.41
N LEU A 211 0.33 -0.68 18.34
CA LEU A 211 -1.12 -0.76 18.05
C LEU A 211 -1.57 -2.20 17.78
N ALA A 212 -0.76 -2.99 17.10
CA ALA A 212 -1.04 -4.41 16.85
C ALA A 212 -0.90 -5.30 18.09
N GLY A 213 -0.20 -4.85 19.12
CA GLY A 213 0.11 -5.59 20.34
C GLY A 213 1.38 -5.09 21.00
N PRO A 214 1.69 -5.61 22.21
CA PRO A 214 2.93 -5.26 22.89
C PRO A 214 4.14 -5.64 22.04
N GLY A 215 5.17 -4.81 22.05
CA GLY A 215 6.39 -4.99 21.28
C GLY A 215 7.41 -3.92 21.59
N GLU A 216 8.60 -4.05 21.03
CA GLU A 216 9.65 -3.05 21.17
C GLU A 216 9.30 -1.78 20.40
N ILE A 217 9.31 -0.64 21.09
CA ILE A 217 9.10 0.67 20.48
C ILE A 217 10.40 1.08 19.77
N ARG A 218 10.31 1.28 18.44
CA ARG A 218 11.41 1.67 17.57
C ARG A 218 11.00 2.76 16.60
N SER A 219 11.98 3.54 16.14
CA SER A 219 11.74 4.56 15.10
C SER A 219 11.47 3.91 13.74
N TYR A 220 10.50 4.41 13.01
CA TYR A 220 10.19 4.09 11.63
C TYR A 220 9.95 5.37 10.81
N LYS A 221 9.96 5.29 9.48
CA LYS A 221 9.91 6.44 8.56
C LYS A 221 8.57 6.65 7.90
N VAL A 222 7.70 5.65 7.85
CA VAL A 222 6.33 5.81 7.33
C VAL A 222 5.55 6.72 8.28
N GLU A 223 4.95 7.77 7.72
CA GLU A 223 4.19 8.76 8.51
C GLU A 223 2.70 8.45 8.54
N GLY A 224 2.04 8.90 9.60
CA GLY A 224 0.57 8.85 9.75
C GLY A 224 0.01 7.52 10.24
N ILE A 225 0.86 6.56 10.52
CA ILE A 225 0.50 5.25 11.08
C ILE A 225 1.41 4.88 12.24
N GLY A 226 0.91 4.02 13.13
CA GLY A 226 1.65 3.54 14.31
C GLY A 226 1.75 4.57 15.43
N TYR A 227 1.76 4.08 16.68
CA TYR A 227 1.97 4.88 17.88
C TYR A 227 2.67 4.05 18.96
N ASP A 228 3.21 4.75 19.97
CA ASP A 228 3.79 4.26 21.22
C ASP A 228 2.78 4.19 22.37
N PHE A 229 1.51 4.43 22.10
CA PHE A 229 0.36 4.30 23.00
C PHE A 229 -0.87 3.81 22.23
N ILE A 230 -1.90 3.36 22.93
CA ILE A 230 -3.17 2.93 22.34
C ILE A 230 -4.18 4.06 22.46
N PRO A 231 -4.62 4.70 21.36
CA PRO A 231 -5.67 5.71 21.39
C PRO A 231 -7.02 5.12 21.81
N ASP A 232 -7.82 5.90 22.54
CA ASP A 232 -9.15 5.48 23.05
C ASP A 232 -10.12 5.12 21.91
N VAL A 233 -9.99 5.78 20.76
CA VAL A 233 -10.84 5.54 19.58
C VAL A 233 -10.48 4.26 18.81
N LEU A 234 -9.41 3.56 19.18
CA LEU A 234 -9.01 2.29 18.58
C LEU A 234 -9.66 1.10 19.30
N ASP A 235 -10.68 0.53 18.71
CA ASP A 235 -11.24 -0.74 19.16
C ASP A 235 -10.53 -1.93 18.47
N ARG A 236 -9.54 -2.48 19.16
CA ARG A 236 -8.77 -3.63 18.68
C ARG A 236 -9.57 -4.91 18.57
N SER A 237 -10.67 -5.04 19.30
CA SER A 237 -11.51 -6.25 19.30
C SER A 237 -12.24 -6.46 17.98
N LEU A 238 -12.38 -5.40 17.17
CA LEU A 238 -12.97 -5.44 15.85
C LEU A 238 -12.02 -5.92 14.76
N VAL A 239 -10.71 -5.99 15.05
CA VAL A 239 -9.67 -6.39 14.09
C VAL A 239 -9.39 -7.88 14.22
N ASP A 240 -9.65 -8.63 13.15
CA ASP A 240 -9.48 -10.09 13.16
C ASP A 240 -8.00 -10.51 13.09
N ARG A 241 -7.16 -9.72 12.43
CA ARG A 241 -5.73 -10.00 12.28
C ARG A 241 -4.93 -8.70 12.14
N TRP A 242 -3.75 -8.67 12.75
CA TRP A 242 -2.77 -7.61 12.57
C TRP A 242 -1.56 -8.10 11.76
N ILE A 243 -1.09 -7.24 10.84
CA ILE A 243 0.13 -7.47 10.05
C ILE A 243 1.10 -6.34 10.34
N LYS A 244 2.34 -6.69 10.72
CA LYS A 244 3.43 -5.72 10.92
C LYS A 244 4.08 -5.41 9.57
N SER A 245 4.13 -4.12 9.23
CA SER A 245 4.80 -3.62 8.02
C SER A 245 6.16 -3.02 8.37
N ASN A 246 7.07 -2.99 7.42
CA ASN A 246 8.34 -2.30 7.51
C ASN A 246 8.46 -1.15 6.50
N ASP A 247 9.38 -0.23 6.74
CA ASP A 247 9.56 0.96 5.90
C ASP A 247 9.95 0.62 4.44
N ARG A 248 10.88 -0.33 4.26
CA ARG A 248 11.38 -0.72 2.94
C ARG A 248 10.25 -1.18 2.02
N ASP A 249 9.47 -2.16 2.46
CA ASP A 249 8.38 -2.74 1.67
C ASP A 249 7.24 -1.74 1.49
N SER A 250 6.95 -0.93 2.50
CA SER A 250 5.94 0.13 2.43
C SER A 250 6.28 1.14 1.34
N PHE A 251 7.51 1.66 1.32
CA PHE A 251 7.90 2.63 0.30
C PHE A 251 8.05 2.01 -1.08
N ARG A 252 8.54 0.77 -1.18
CA ARG A 252 8.63 0.02 -2.44
C ARG A 252 7.25 -0.10 -3.09
N VAL A 253 6.27 -0.60 -2.33
CA VAL A 253 4.91 -0.82 -2.84
C VAL A 253 4.20 0.51 -3.13
N ALA A 254 4.39 1.57 -2.31
CA ALA A 254 3.86 2.90 -2.62
C ALA A 254 4.38 3.42 -3.97
N ARG A 255 5.67 3.30 -4.22
CA ARG A 255 6.30 3.69 -5.48
C ARG A 255 5.82 2.81 -6.66
N GLN A 256 5.61 1.52 -6.44
CA GLN A 256 5.04 0.62 -7.45
C GLN A 256 3.61 1.04 -7.82
N LEU A 257 2.73 1.33 -6.85
CA LEU A 257 1.38 1.85 -7.08
C LEU A 257 1.38 3.11 -7.95
N ILE A 258 2.30 4.04 -7.67
CA ILE A 258 2.44 5.26 -8.46
C ILE A 258 2.78 4.93 -9.92
N ARG A 259 3.69 3.99 -10.15
CA ARG A 259 4.21 3.68 -11.49
C ARG A 259 3.32 2.77 -12.31
N THR A 260 2.70 1.78 -11.67
CA THR A 260 1.92 0.76 -12.38
C THR A 260 0.43 1.06 -12.43
N GLU A 261 -0.10 1.68 -11.38
CA GLU A 261 -1.54 2.01 -11.28
C GLU A 261 -1.82 3.51 -11.48
N GLY A 262 -0.77 4.38 -11.51
CA GLY A 262 -0.94 5.83 -11.62
C GLY A 262 -1.48 6.50 -10.36
N LEU A 263 -1.46 5.81 -9.20
CA LEU A 263 -2.03 6.29 -7.94
C LEU A 263 -1.03 7.11 -7.16
N LEU A 264 -1.26 8.41 -7.03
CA LEU A 264 -0.37 9.36 -6.34
C LEU A 264 -0.57 9.31 -4.82
N CYS A 265 -0.25 8.17 -4.21
CA CYS A 265 -0.50 7.87 -2.80
C CYS A 265 0.75 7.96 -1.92
N GLY A 266 0.55 8.03 -0.58
CA GLY A 266 1.60 8.09 0.42
C GLY A 266 2.19 6.73 0.83
N GLY A 267 3.21 6.75 1.69
CA GLY A 267 3.89 5.54 2.18
C GLY A 267 2.99 4.58 2.97
N SER A 268 2.01 5.11 3.70
CA SER A 268 1.02 4.30 4.42
C SER A 268 0.10 3.50 3.50
N SER A 269 -0.16 4.01 2.27
CA SER A 269 -0.86 3.25 1.23
C SER A 269 -0.03 2.07 0.76
N GLY A 270 1.29 2.24 0.64
CA GLY A 270 2.21 1.15 0.33
C GLY A 270 2.21 0.07 1.42
N ALA A 271 2.24 0.45 2.70
CA ALA A 271 2.11 -0.48 3.83
C ALA A 271 0.80 -1.28 3.77
N ALA A 272 -0.33 -0.59 3.51
CA ALA A 272 -1.65 -1.22 3.41
C ALA A 272 -1.71 -2.21 2.24
N VAL A 273 -1.24 -1.81 1.06
CA VAL A 273 -1.28 -2.68 -0.13
C VAL A 273 -0.30 -3.84 0.00
N TRP A 274 0.91 -3.63 0.57
CA TRP A 274 1.84 -4.72 0.85
C TRP A 274 1.19 -5.82 1.71
N ALA A 275 0.47 -5.43 2.76
CA ALA A 275 -0.28 -6.37 3.58
C ALA A 275 -1.46 -7.01 2.82
N ALA A 276 -2.19 -6.22 2.02
CA ALA A 276 -3.30 -6.71 1.22
C ALA A 276 -2.87 -7.77 0.20
N LEU A 277 -1.70 -7.62 -0.42
CA LEU A 277 -1.13 -8.61 -1.34
C LEU A 277 -0.84 -9.96 -0.64
N GLN A 278 -0.47 -9.94 0.64
CA GLN A 278 -0.30 -11.17 1.42
C GLN A 278 -1.66 -11.82 1.72
N VAL A 279 -2.64 -11.02 2.16
CA VAL A 279 -4.01 -11.49 2.42
C VAL A 279 -4.61 -12.12 1.16
N CYS A 280 -4.45 -11.49 0.01
CA CYS A 280 -4.96 -12.00 -1.27
C CYS A 280 -4.39 -13.37 -1.65
N ARG A 281 -3.13 -13.66 -1.33
CA ARG A 281 -2.51 -14.97 -1.59
C ARG A 281 -3.10 -16.10 -0.75
N GLU A 282 -3.67 -15.77 0.39
CA GLU A 282 -4.24 -16.73 1.36
C GLU A 282 -5.74 -16.99 1.10
N LEU A 283 -6.42 -16.10 0.37
CA LEU A 283 -7.85 -16.17 0.13
C LEU A 283 -8.19 -17.07 -1.07
N PRO A 284 -9.41 -17.66 -1.11
CA PRO A 284 -9.91 -18.39 -2.26
C PRO A 284 -9.98 -17.54 -3.52
N GLU A 285 -9.95 -18.19 -4.68
CA GLU A 285 -10.17 -17.54 -5.98
C GLU A 285 -11.52 -16.83 -6.03
N GLY A 286 -11.54 -15.62 -6.61
CA GLY A 286 -12.75 -14.80 -6.72
C GLY A 286 -13.09 -14.00 -5.46
N SER A 287 -12.32 -14.12 -4.38
CA SER A 287 -12.48 -13.29 -3.18
C SER A 287 -12.24 -11.81 -3.50
N ARG A 288 -12.94 -10.93 -2.79
CA ARG A 288 -12.81 -9.48 -2.93
C ARG A 288 -12.18 -8.85 -1.70
N VAL A 289 -11.11 -8.08 -1.91
CA VAL A 289 -10.38 -7.39 -0.84
C VAL A 289 -10.41 -5.89 -1.10
N CYS A 290 -10.81 -5.09 -0.10
CA CYS A 290 -10.71 -3.64 -0.14
C CYS A 290 -9.53 -3.19 0.72
N VAL A 291 -8.70 -2.28 0.19
CA VAL A 291 -7.59 -1.64 0.91
C VAL A 291 -7.76 -0.13 0.94
N ILE A 292 -7.54 0.47 2.10
CA ILE A 292 -7.61 1.93 2.27
C ILE A 292 -6.27 2.55 1.84
N LEU A 293 -6.33 3.57 0.96
CA LEU A 293 -5.19 4.38 0.54
C LEU A 293 -5.29 5.76 1.21
N PRO A 294 -4.62 5.97 2.37
CA PRO A 294 -5.01 7.02 3.32
C PRO A 294 -4.71 8.44 2.89
N ASP A 295 -3.57 8.69 2.20
CA ASP A 295 -3.15 10.04 1.89
C ASP A 295 -2.36 10.17 0.59
N SER A 296 -2.10 11.43 0.19
CA SER A 296 -1.48 11.79 -1.06
C SER A 296 0.05 11.81 -0.99
N ILE A 297 0.70 11.43 -2.09
CA ILE A 297 2.13 11.63 -2.36
C ILE A 297 2.60 13.07 -2.12
N ARG A 298 1.72 14.07 -2.31
CA ARG A 298 2.05 15.50 -2.23
C ARG A 298 2.64 15.91 -0.88
N ASN A 299 2.37 15.13 0.16
CA ASN A 299 2.93 15.35 1.50
C ASN A 299 4.35 14.80 1.68
N TYR A 300 4.97 14.20 0.64
CA TYR A 300 6.20 13.40 0.76
C TYR A 300 7.18 13.57 -0.41
N LEU A 301 7.09 14.67 -1.17
CA LEU A 301 7.88 14.90 -2.39
C LEU A 301 9.38 14.91 -2.12
N THR A 302 9.80 15.37 -0.93
CA THR A 302 11.21 15.40 -0.49
C THR A 302 11.61 14.16 0.33
N LYS A 303 10.74 13.16 0.45
CA LYS A 303 10.98 11.92 1.19
C LYS A 303 11.02 10.70 0.25
N PHE A 304 10.23 9.68 0.50
CA PHE A 304 10.29 8.39 -0.22
C PHE A 304 10.08 8.51 -1.75
N VAL A 305 9.63 9.64 -2.25
CA VAL A 305 9.54 9.94 -3.68
C VAL A 305 10.90 10.29 -4.26
N ASP A 306 11.76 10.94 -3.47
CA ASP A 306 13.13 11.32 -3.85
C ASP A 306 14.10 10.15 -3.73
N ASP A 307 14.84 9.87 -4.81
CA ASP A 307 15.78 8.75 -4.85
C ASP A 307 17.01 8.98 -3.94
N GLY A 308 17.41 10.25 -3.74
CA GLY A 308 18.48 10.62 -2.82
C GLY A 308 18.08 10.27 -1.38
N TRP A 309 16.87 10.64 -1.00
CA TRP A 309 16.33 10.31 0.33
C TRP A 309 16.25 8.80 0.54
N MET A 310 15.77 8.04 -0.44
CA MET A 310 15.70 6.57 -0.38
C MET A 310 17.10 5.95 -0.17
N ARG A 311 18.10 6.40 -0.93
CA ARG A 311 19.51 5.96 -0.74
C ARG A 311 20.06 6.29 0.63
N GLN A 312 19.87 7.53 1.10
CA GLN A 312 20.35 8.00 2.40
C GLN A 312 19.81 7.15 3.57
N HIS A 313 18.59 6.60 3.42
CA HIS A 313 17.95 5.80 4.46
C HIS A 313 18.09 4.29 4.27
N GLY A 314 18.89 3.84 3.28
CA GLY A 314 19.12 2.42 3.03
C GLY A 314 17.92 1.67 2.42
N PHE A 315 16.94 2.40 1.90
CA PHE A 315 15.78 1.83 1.20
C PHE A 315 16.00 1.70 -0.31
N ALA A 316 17.14 2.16 -0.81
CA ALA A 316 17.50 2.07 -2.20
C ALA A 316 18.15 0.71 -2.51
N HIS A 317 17.36 -0.18 -3.00
CA HIS A 317 17.39 -0.51 -4.43
C HIS A 317 16.01 -0.12 -4.97
N ALA A 318 15.92 1.05 -5.58
CA ALA A 318 14.69 1.46 -6.23
C ALA A 318 14.40 0.42 -7.31
N ASP A 319 13.24 -0.23 -7.22
CA ASP A 319 12.80 -1.24 -8.20
C ASP A 319 12.85 -0.69 -9.63
N TRP A 320 12.69 0.62 -9.82
CA TRP A 320 12.87 1.28 -11.11
C TRP A 320 14.33 1.55 -11.53
N GLU A 321 15.29 1.58 -10.58
CA GLU A 321 16.73 1.59 -10.96
C GLU A 321 17.11 0.25 -11.59
N MET A 322 16.41 -0.82 -11.24
CA MET A 322 16.54 -2.12 -11.88
C MET A 322 15.85 -2.20 -13.26
N GLY A 323 14.95 -1.27 -13.59
CA GLY A 323 14.19 -1.26 -14.83
C GLY A 323 12.97 -2.19 -14.82
N THR A 324 12.24 -2.24 -15.94
CA THR A 324 11.07 -3.10 -16.11
C THR A 324 11.43 -4.42 -16.78
N ILE A 325 10.56 -5.42 -16.59
CA ILE A 325 10.64 -6.70 -17.32
C ILE A 325 10.64 -6.46 -18.83
N ALA A 326 9.83 -5.53 -19.34
CA ALA A 326 9.82 -5.17 -20.75
C ALA A 326 11.17 -4.61 -21.25
N GLU A 327 11.86 -3.78 -20.45
CA GLU A 327 13.20 -3.31 -20.79
C GLU A 327 14.21 -4.44 -20.82
N MET A 328 14.13 -5.34 -19.83
CA MET A 328 14.99 -6.52 -19.76
C MET A 328 14.77 -7.47 -20.96
N VAL A 329 13.53 -7.78 -21.30
CA VAL A 329 13.21 -8.62 -22.46
C VAL A 329 13.70 -7.98 -23.77
N ARG A 330 13.51 -6.65 -23.94
CA ARG A 330 14.01 -5.93 -25.13
C ARG A 330 15.53 -5.84 -25.21
N SER A 331 16.24 -5.89 -24.09
CA SER A 331 17.72 -5.83 -24.07
C SER A 331 18.38 -7.15 -24.47
N ARG A 332 17.62 -8.24 -24.53
CA ARG A 332 18.08 -9.57 -24.93
C ARG A 332 18.04 -9.72 -26.47
N PRO A 333 18.89 -10.58 -27.04
CA PRO A 333 18.68 -11.02 -28.42
C PRO A 333 17.29 -11.60 -28.60
N PRO A 334 16.63 -11.38 -29.74
CA PRO A 334 15.34 -12.00 -30.01
C PRO A 334 15.42 -13.54 -29.86
N GLN A 335 14.62 -14.09 -28.97
CA GLN A 335 14.53 -15.53 -28.73
C GLN A 335 13.09 -15.99 -28.94
N THR A 336 12.91 -17.07 -29.70
CA THR A 336 11.62 -17.73 -29.75
C THR A 336 11.39 -18.50 -28.46
N VAL A 337 10.29 -18.23 -27.79
CA VAL A 337 9.92 -19.00 -26.60
C VAL A 337 9.46 -20.39 -27.02
N ILE A 338 10.11 -21.42 -26.50
CA ILE A 338 9.73 -22.79 -26.70
C ILE A 338 8.69 -23.16 -25.66
N THR A 339 7.49 -23.50 -26.10
CA THR A 339 6.38 -24.02 -25.30
C THR A 339 5.96 -25.39 -25.77
N VAL A 340 5.27 -26.14 -24.95
CA VAL A 340 4.68 -27.41 -25.30
C VAL A 340 3.20 -27.45 -24.96
N PRO A 341 2.31 -27.91 -25.86
CA PRO A 341 0.91 -28.15 -25.50
C PRO A 341 0.82 -29.21 -24.40
N ASP A 342 -0.05 -28.97 -23.40
CA ASP A 342 -0.15 -29.84 -22.23
C ASP A 342 -0.81 -31.21 -22.53
N ASP A 343 -1.48 -31.36 -23.68
CA ASP A 343 -2.02 -32.60 -24.19
C ASP A 343 -0.97 -33.52 -24.87
N ARG A 344 0.25 -33.01 -25.11
CA ARG A 344 1.35 -33.77 -25.69
C ARG A 344 1.91 -34.81 -24.72
N SER A 345 2.68 -35.76 -25.26
CA SER A 345 3.29 -36.82 -24.48
C SER A 345 4.58 -36.39 -23.77
N LEU A 346 5.00 -37.14 -22.73
CA LEU A 346 6.31 -36.97 -22.12
C LEU A 346 7.45 -37.22 -23.09
N GLY A 347 7.26 -38.11 -24.07
CA GLY A 347 8.22 -38.36 -25.14
C GLY A 347 8.45 -37.13 -26.01
N ASP A 348 7.37 -36.41 -26.38
CA ASP A 348 7.48 -35.16 -27.14
C ASP A 348 8.27 -34.08 -26.33
N ALA A 349 8.03 -33.98 -25.01
CA ALA A 349 8.77 -33.05 -24.14
C ALA A 349 10.27 -33.40 -24.10
N VAL A 350 10.63 -34.69 -23.98
CA VAL A 350 12.04 -35.15 -24.02
C VAL A 350 12.71 -34.78 -25.35
N GLU A 351 12.03 -34.93 -26.47
CA GLU A 351 12.57 -34.54 -27.78
C GLU A 351 12.79 -33.03 -27.88
N LEU A 352 11.85 -32.21 -27.39
CA LEU A 352 11.97 -30.74 -27.37
C LEU A 352 13.14 -30.30 -26.51
N PHE A 353 13.31 -30.86 -25.31
CA PHE A 353 14.45 -30.55 -24.44
C PHE A 353 15.78 -30.83 -25.13
N LYS A 354 15.92 -32.02 -25.75
CA LYS A 354 17.14 -32.41 -26.48
C LYS A 354 17.41 -31.53 -27.70
N ARG A 355 16.35 -31.21 -28.46
CA ARG A 355 16.46 -30.43 -29.70
C ARG A 355 16.89 -28.99 -29.42
N HIS A 356 16.36 -28.38 -28.36
CA HIS A 356 16.57 -26.97 -28.06
C HIS A 356 17.62 -26.72 -26.97
N GLY A 357 18.13 -27.76 -26.29
CA GLY A 357 19.12 -27.63 -25.23
C GLY A 357 18.61 -26.82 -24.02
N ILE A 358 17.33 -26.99 -23.70
CA ILE A 358 16.67 -26.28 -22.58
C ILE A 358 16.36 -27.27 -21.47
N SER A 359 16.35 -26.81 -20.22
CA SER A 359 16.09 -27.62 -19.02
C SER A 359 14.69 -27.45 -18.45
N GLN A 360 13.89 -26.55 -19.01
CA GLN A 360 12.54 -26.23 -18.56
C GLN A 360 11.73 -25.60 -19.68
N MET A 361 10.42 -25.84 -19.68
CA MET A 361 9.55 -25.42 -20.76
C MET A 361 8.13 -25.12 -20.26
N PRO A 362 7.56 -23.94 -20.56
CA PRO A 362 6.16 -23.66 -20.28
C PRO A 362 5.22 -24.61 -21.02
N CYS A 363 4.20 -25.08 -20.32
CA CYS A 363 3.10 -25.88 -20.88
C CYS A 363 1.91 -24.96 -21.16
N THR A 364 1.24 -25.19 -22.31
CA THR A 364 0.14 -24.32 -22.74
C THR A 364 -1.06 -25.15 -23.20
N SER A 365 -2.28 -24.59 -23.03
CA SER A 365 -3.49 -25.06 -23.66
C SER A 365 -4.05 -23.93 -24.52
N ASP A 366 -4.25 -24.15 -25.82
CA ASP A 366 -4.67 -23.12 -26.78
C ASP A 366 -3.83 -21.83 -26.73
N GLY A 367 -2.53 -21.96 -26.43
CA GLY A 367 -1.58 -20.83 -26.29
C GLY A 367 -1.53 -20.20 -24.90
N VAL A 368 -2.47 -20.52 -24.02
CA VAL A 368 -2.55 -19.99 -22.64
C VAL A 368 -1.69 -20.85 -21.70
N LEU A 369 -0.92 -20.22 -20.84
CA LEU A 369 -0.04 -20.89 -19.87
C LEU A 369 -0.87 -21.73 -18.87
N THR A 370 -0.59 -23.03 -18.80
CA THR A 370 -1.22 -23.99 -17.87
C THR A 370 -0.26 -24.55 -16.84
N GLY A 371 1.06 -24.50 -17.09
CA GLY A 371 2.06 -25.02 -16.16
C GLY A 371 3.47 -24.91 -16.72
N ILE A 372 4.40 -25.60 -16.06
CA ILE A 372 5.79 -25.75 -16.47
C ILE A 372 6.22 -27.21 -16.29
N ILE A 373 7.10 -27.70 -17.18
CA ILE A 373 7.74 -28.98 -17.04
C ILE A 373 9.26 -28.79 -17.10
N THR A 374 9.99 -29.51 -16.22
CA THR A 374 11.45 -29.46 -16.15
C THR A 374 12.07 -30.84 -16.46
N GLU A 375 13.37 -30.87 -16.77
CA GLU A 375 14.12 -32.11 -16.87
C GLU A 375 14.03 -32.95 -15.59
N THR A 376 14.02 -32.29 -14.42
CA THR A 376 13.91 -32.98 -13.12
C THR A 376 12.54 -33.66 -12.97
N ASP A 377 11.47 -33.00 -13.40
CA ASP A 377 10.13 -33.59 -13.35
C ASP A 377 10.05 -34.79 -14.25
N LEU A 378 10.55 -34.69 -15.50
CA LEU A 378 10.60 -35.80 -16.44
C LEU A 378 11.42 -36.97 -15.88
N LEU A 379 12.62 -36.71 -15.36
CA LEU A 379 13.48 -37.76 -14.80
C LEU A 379 12.76 -38.49 -13.66
N SER A 380 12.17 -37.74 -12.74
CA SER A 380 11.43 -38.29 -11.59
C SER A 380 10.29 -39.21 -12.05
N GLN A 381 9.51 -38.82 -13.06
CA GLN A 381 8.37 -39.57 -13.54
C GLN A 381 8.82 -40.84 -14.30
N LEU A 382 9.86 -40.75 -15.13
CA LEU A 382 10.40 -41.89 -15.85
C LEU A 382 11.02 -42.94 -14.91
N VAL A 383 11.74 -42.51 -13.87
CA VAL A 383 12.29 -43.39 -12.83
C VAL A 383 11.18 -44.11 -12.05
N GLN A 384 10.03 -43.43 -11.83
CA GLN A 384 8.85 -44.04 -11.20
C GLN A 384 8.08 -44.99 -12.13
N GLY A 385 8.56 -45.22 -13.36
CA GLY A 385 7.96 -46.15 -14.31
C GLY A 385 6.80 -45.59 -15.14
N ARG A 386 6.61 -44.25 -15.14
CA ARG A 386 5.61 -43.64 -16.02
C ARG A 386 6.01 -43.78 -17.47
N LYS A 387 5.02 -44.09 -18.32
CA LYS A 387 5.28 -44.32 -19.74
C LYS A 387 5.49 -42.99 -20.49
N GLN A 388 6.25 -43.04 -21.58
CA GLN A 388 6.52 -41.88 -22.42
C GLN A 388 5.30 -41.36 -23.18
N ASP A 389 4.26 -42.17 -23.34
CA ASP A 389 2.98 -41.79 -23.97
C ASP A 389 2.00 -41.10 -23.02
N SER A 390 2.33 -40.96 -21.71
CA SER A 390 1.53 -40.22 -20.75
C SER A 390 1.49 -38.73 -21.10
N SER A 391 0.35 -38.07 -20.83
CA SER A 391 0.18 -36.63 -21.08
C SER A 391 1.03 -35.78 -20.14
N ILE A 392 1.56 -34.68 -20.66
CA ILE A 392 2.29 -33.65 -19.89
C ILE A 392 1.38 -33.05 -18.80
N ALA A 393 0.09 -32.87 -19.07
CA ALA A 393 -0.89 -32.32 -18.11
C ALA A 393 -0.98 -33.11 -16.79
N GLU A 394 -0.58 -34.38 -16.78
CA GLU A 394 -0.58 -35.22 -15.57
C GLU A 394 0.64 -35.00 -14.66
N VAL A 395 1.72 -34.41 -15.20
CA VAL A 395 3.02 -34.33 -14.53
C VAL A 395 3.57 -32.91 -14.38
N MET A 396 3.07 -31.97 -15.20
CA MET A 396 3.52 -30.58 -15.15
C MET A 396 3.22 -29.93 -13.78
N VAL A 397 4.07 -29.02 -13.35
CA VAL A 397 3.84 -28.17 -12.21
C VAL A 397 2.91 -27.05 -12.61
N ARG A 398 1.71 -27.00 -12.00
CA ARG A 398 0.66 -26.00 -12.34
C ARG A 398 0.89 -24.63 -11.66
N ARG A 399 1.53 -24.63 -10.51
CA ARG A 399 1.83 -23.39 -9.77
C ARG A 399 3.15 -22.82 -10.28
N VAL A 400 3.07 -21.82 -11.15
CA VAL A 400 4.21 -21.18 -11.81
C VAL A 400 4.31 -19.71 -11.41
N SER A 401 5.53 -19.22 -11.25
CA SER A 401 5.77 -17.80 -11.02
C SER A 401 5.67 -17.03 -12.34
N THR A 402 4.63 -16.23 -12.47
CA THR A 402 4.42 -15.37 -13.63
C THR A 402 4.67 -13.91 -13.29
N VAL A 403 5.12 -13.14 -14.29
CA VAL A 403 5.35 -11.69 -14.21
C VAL A 403 4.79 -11.03 -15.47
N SER A 404 4.38 -9.76 -15.34
CA SER A 404 3.98 -8.93 -16.47
C SER A 404 5.17 -8.17 -17.07
N ALA A 405 5.07 -7.80 -18.34
CA ALA A 405 6.05 -6.91 -18.98
C ALA A 405 6.22 -5.56 -18.27
N HIS A 406 5.20 -5.12 -17.54
CA HIS A 406 5.19 -3.85 -16.81
C HIS A 406 5.78 -3.95 -15.39
N ASP A 407 6.00 -5.16 -14.87
CA ASP A 407 6.57 -5.36 -13.54
C ASP A 407 8.02 -4.87 -13.48
N SER A 408 8.47 -4.52 -12.28
CA SER A 408 9.89 -4.23 -12.02
C SER A 408 10.73 -5.49 -12.16
N ALA A 409 11.94 -5.38 -12.73
CA ALA A 409 12.91 -6.45 -12.74
C ALA A 409 13.31 -6.93 -11.33
N ALA A 410 13.12 -6.11 -10.30
CA ALA A 410 13.34 -6.48 -8.90
C ALA A 410 12.42 -7.60 -8.42
N THR A 411 11.22 -7.73 -8.97
CA THR A 411 10.28 -8.83 -8.66
C THR A 411 10.91 -10.20 -8.93
N LEU A 412 11.85 -10.27 -9.87
CA LEU A 412 12.55 -11.50 -10.22
C LEU A 412 13.45 -12.02 -9.10
N GLN A 413 13.98 -11.13 -8.25
CA GLN A 413 14.88 -11.56 -7.17
C GLN A 413 14.19 -12.55 -6.23
N GLU A 414 12.98 -12.25 -5.77
CA GLU A 414 12.21 -13.13 -4.87
C GLU A 414 11.88 -14.48 -5.54
N ILE A 415 11.56 -14.47 -6.85
CA ILE A 415 11.29 -15.69 -7.61
C ILE A 415 12.55 -16.54 -7.70
N PHE A 416 13.68 -15.92 -8.02
CA PHE A 416 14.94 -16.64 -8.19
C PHE A 416 15.55 -17.11 -6.87
N GLU A 417 15.28 -16.44 -5.75
CA GLU A 417 15.69 -16.91 -4.40
C GLU A 417 14.99 -18.24 -4.03
N ARG A 418 13.76 -18.44 -4.48
CA ARG A 418 13.03 -19.70 -4.32
C ARG A 418 13.50 -20.81 -5.27
N GLY A 419 14.46 -20.52 -6.15
CA GLY A 419 14.95 -21.50 -7.15
C GLY A 419 14.03 -21.67 -8.36
N GLU A 420 13.04 -20.81 -8.53
CA GLU A 420 12.08 -20.83 -9.62
C GLU A 420 12.56 -19.99 -10.82
N VAL A 421 11.90 -20.15 -11.96
CA VAL A 421 12.02 -19.24 -13.11
C VAL A 421 10.79 -18.35 -13.19
N ALA A 422 10.95 -17.21 -13.84
CA ALA A 422 9.83 -16.31 -14.08
C ALA A 422 9.34 -16.44 -15.53
N ILE A 423 8.05 -16.67 -15.70
CA ILE A 423 7.41 -16.70 -17.02
C ILE A 423 6.73 -15.34 -17.24
N VAL A 424 7.15 -14.62 -18.27
CA VAL A 424 6.52 -13.36 -18.67
C VAL A 424 5.26 -13.70 -19.46
N VAL A 425 4.13 -13.15 -19.03
CA VAL A 425 2.83 -13.34 -19.69
C VAL A 425 2.17 -12.00 -20.01
N ASP A 426 1.28 -12.01 -21.02
CA ASP A 426 0.35 -10.91 -21.27
C ASP A 426 -0.92 -11.01 -20.41
N ASP A 427 -1.85 -10.07 -20.61
CA ASP A 427 -3.12 -10.01 -19.86
C ASP A 427 -4.05 -11.23 -20.14
N GLU A 428 -3.84 -11.94 -21.25
CA GLU A 428 -4.56 -13.15 -21.64
C GLU A 428 -3.79 -14.42 -21.24
N ARG A 429 -2.67 -14.28 -20.50
CA ARG A 429 -1.77 -15.34 -20.05
C ARG A 429 -1.03 -16.08 -21.17
N HIS A 430 -0.85 -15.48 -22.34
CA HIS A 430 0.06 -16.02 -23.35
C HIS A 430 1.52 -15.81 -22.93
N VAL A 431 2.37 -16.79 -23.22
CA VAL A 431 3.78 -16.76 -22.82
C VAL A 431 4.58 -15.84 -23.75
N LEU A 432 5.16 -14.79 -23.20
CA LEU A 432 5.99 -13.82 -23.92
C LEU A 432 7.50 -14.10 -23.79
N ALA A 433 7.95 -14.56 -22.64
CA ALA A 433 9.35 -14.89 -22.36
C ALA A 433 9.48 -15.82 -21.15
N VAL A 434 10.62 -16.52 -21.06
CA VAL A 434 11.08 -17.19 -19.84
C VAL A 434 12.34 -16.48 -19.38
N LEU A 435 12.40 -16.12 -18.11
CA LEU A 435 13.52 -15.40 -17.50
C LEU A 435 14.19 -16.23 -16.42
N THR A 436 15.52 -16.19 -16.41
CA THR A 436 16.39 -16.92 -15.49
C THR A 436 17.24 -15.95 -14.66
N LYS A 437 17.95 -16.46 -13.65
CA LYS A 437 18.91 -15.68 -12.87
C LYS A 437 19.97 -15.01 -13.74
N MET A 438 20.46 -15.71 -14.79
CA MET A 438 21.49 -15.18 -15.68
C MET A 438 20.98 -13.98 -16.46
N ASP A 439 19.73 -14.03 -16.94
CA ASP A 439 19.12 -12.89 -17.65
C ASP A 439 19.08 -11.62 -16.79
N LEU A 440 18.78 -11.77 -15.50
CA LEU A 440 18.77 -10.64 -14.57
C LEU A 440 20.20 -10.10 -14.32
N ILE A 441 21.17 -11.00 -14.14
CA ILE A 441 22.59 -10.64 -13.95
C ILE A 441 23.10 -9.84 -15.16
N ASP A 442 22.87 -10.35 -16.38
CA ASP A 442 23.31 -9.71 -17.62
C ASP A 442 22.65 -8.34 -17.80
N PHE A 443 21.36 -8.25 -17.51
CA PHE A 443 20.62 -6.98 -17.59
C PHE A 443 21.20 -5.92 -16.64
N LEU A 444 21.44 -6.28 -15.38
CA LEU A 444 22.00 -5.38 -14.36
C LEU A 444 23.44 -4.96 -14.69
N ALA A 445 24.27 -5.90 -15.12
CA ALA A 445 25.66 -5.62 -15.50
C ALA A 445 25.75 -4.62 -16.67
N ASN A 446 24.90 -4.78 -17.68
CA ASN A 446 24.84 -3.88 -18.82
C ASN A 446 24.30 -2.48 -18.44
N ARG A 447 23.34 -2.40 -17.53
CA ARG A 447 22.81 -1.12 -17.03
C ARG A 447 23.86 -0.32 -16.25
N THR A 448 24.63 -0.96 -15.41
CA THR A 448 25.71 -0.31 -14.63
C THR A 448 26.72 0.34 -15.57
N ARG A 449 27.15 -0.36 -16.62
CA ARG A 449 28.07 0.20 -17.63
C ARG A 449 27.49 1.42 -18.35
N LEU A 450 26.20 1.44 -18.66
CA LEU A 450 25.54 2.58 -19.30
C LEU A 450 25.41 3.80 -18.37
N GLN A 451 25.21 3.58 -17.08
CA GLN A 451 25.16 4.65 -16.08
C GLN A 451 26.53 5.29 -15.85
N GLU A 452 27.57 4.49 -15.72
CA GLU A 452 28.95 4.96 -15.59
C GLU A 452 29.38 5.79 -16.81
N SER A 453 29.04 5.36 -18.03
CA SER A 453 29.34 6.09 -19.28
C SER A 453 28.60 7.43 -19.35
N ARG A 454 27.38 7.54 -18.80
CA ARG A 454 26.61 8.79 -18.74
C ARG A 454 27.12 9.77 -17.67
N GLN A 455 27.68 9.26 -16.56
CA GLN A 455 28.30 10.10 -15.53
C GLN A 455 29.68 10.66 -15.98
N GLN A 456 30.42 9.92 -16.80
CA GLN A 456 31.69 10.38 -17.38
C GLN A 456 31.50 11.38 -18.53
N ALA A 457 30.30 11.45 -19.12
CA ALA A 457 29.95 12.36 -20.21
C ALA A 457 29.30 13.68 -19.75
N ARG A 458 29.11 13.85 -18.44
CA ARG A 458 28.68 15.11 -17.78
C ARG A 458 29.81 15.76 -17.01
#